data_65bac60af154b00383b27e1e3e275bda
#
_entry.id   65bac60af154b00383b27e1e3e275bda
#
_cell.length_a   1.000
_cell.length_b   1.000
_cell.length_c   1.000
_cell.angle_alpha   90.00
_cell.angle_beta   90.00
_cell.angle_gamma   90.00
#
_symmetry.space_group_name_H-M   'P 1'
#
loop_
_entity.id
_entity.type
_entity.pdbx_description
1 polymer ?
#
loop_
_entity_poly.entity_id
_entity_poly.type
_entity_poly.pdbx_seq_one_letter_code
_entity_poly.pdbx_strand_id
1 'polypeptide(L)'
;MSKTLKDLKDAFAGESQANRKYTAYAQKAEADGYPQIAKLFRAAAAGETVHAIAHFKAMDGVKTTADNLQDAINGENYEVVSMYPGMIADAEAEGDRRALVSFKNAFAVEKVHEALYREALAMLEAGQQAEPFDYYVCPVCGYVEKRNAPERCPVCGAPGAKFERIS
;
A
#
# COMPACT_ATOMS: atom_id res chain seq x y z
N MET A 1 6.91 25.64 8.00
CA MET A 1 6.65 24.99 6.69
C MET A 1 6.22 26.06 5.72
N SER A 2 6.83 26.16 4.51
CA SER A 2 6.39 27.11 3.49
C SER A 2 4.99 26.74 2.97
N LYS A 3 4.26 27.73 2.43
CA LYS A 3 2.95 27.48 1.83
C LYS A 3 3.07 26.50 0.66
N THR A 4 4.05 26.69 -0.21
CA THR A 4 4.30 25.80 -1.37
C THR A 4 4.55 24.34 -0.93
N LEU A 5 5.30 24.11 0.13
CA LEU A 5 5.53 22.75 0.65
C LEU A 5 4.23 22.12 1.17
N LYS A 6 3.36 22.93 1.80
CA LYS A 6 2.03 22.44 2.18
C LYS A 6 1.21 22.09 0.94
N ASP A 7 1.20 22.98 -0.06
CA ASP A 7 0.44 22.77 -1.30
C ASP A 7 0.91 21.50 -2.04
N LEU A 8 2.24 21.23 -2.09
CA LEU A 8 2.77 19.98 -2.65
C LEU A 8 2.31 18.71 -1.88
N LYS A 9 2.26 18.77 -0.56
CA LYS A 9 1.76 17.67 0.26
C LYS A 9 0.27 17.41 0.01
N ASP A 10 -0.53 18.47 -0.03
CA ASP A 10 -1.95 18.38 -0.30
C ASP A 10 -2.22 17.83 -1.72
N ALA A 11 -1.45 18.27 -2.71
CA ALA A 11 -1.51 17.77 -4.09
C ALA A 11 -1.12 16.27 -4.13
N PHE A 12 0.01 15.87 -3.54
CA PHE A 12 0.42 14.46 -3.46
C PHE A 12 -0.66 13.58 -2.86
N ALA A 13 -1.28 14.02 -1.75
CA ALA A 13 -2.37 13.28 -1.11
C ALA A 13 -3.60 13.18 -2.02
N GLY A 14 -3.99 14.27 -2.69
CA GLY A 14 -5.12 14.32 -3.62
C GLY A 14 -4.95 13.35 -4.79
N GLU A 15 -3.81 13.43 -5.48
CA GLU A 15 -3.51 12.59 -6.64
C GLU A 15 -3.37 11.10 -6.27
N SER A 16 -2.77 10.80 -5.11
CA SER A 16 -2.68 9.43 -4.60
C SER A 16 -4.06 8.84 -4.33
N GLN A 17 -4.99 9.61 -3.75
CA GLN A 17 -6.37 9.18 -3.55
C GLN A 17 -7.12 9.03 -4.87
N ALA A 18 -6.97 9.97 -5.81
CA ALA A 18 -7.59 9.89 -7.13
C ALA A 18 -7.14 8.62 -7.87
N ASN A 19 -5.85 8.31 -7.87
CA ASN A 19 -5.31 7.07 -8.44
C ASN A 19 -6.01 5.83 -7.89
N ARG A 20 -6.14 5.68 -6.57
CA ARG A 20 -6.81 4.52 -5.97
C ARG A 20 -8.31 4.46 -6.26
N LYS A 21 -9.00 5.61 -6.26
CA LYS A 21 -10.42 5.71 -6.62
C LYS A 21 -10.63 5.30 -8.08
N TYR A 22 -9.84 5.81 -9.01
CA TYR A 22 -10.00 5.51 -10.44
C TYR A 22 -9.65 4.06 -10.75
N THR A 23 -8.67 3.47 -10.05
CA THR A 23 -8.40 2.03 -10.13
C THR A 23 -9.64 1.20 -9.74
N ALA A 24 -10.29 1.55 -8.63
CA ALA A 24 -11.51 0.87 -8.19
C ALA A 24 -12.69 1.11 -9.14
N TYR A 25 -12.83 2.33 -9.68
CA TYR A 25 -13.87 2.66 -10.66
C TYR A 25 -13.67 1.90 -11.98
N ALA A 26 -12.42 1.69 -12.40
CA ALA A 26 -12.12 0.87 -13.57
C ALA A 26 -12.58 -0.58 -13.39
N GLN A 27 -12.33 -1.17 -12.23
CA GLN A 27 -12.79 -2.53 -11.90
C GLN A 27 -14.32 -2.62 -11.92
N LYS A 28 -15.01 -1.62 -11.36
CA LYS A 28 -16.47 -1.56 -11.38
C LYS A 28 -17.01 -1.42 -12.79
N ALA A 29 -16.45 -0.52 -13.60
CA ALA A 29 -16.87 -0.32 -14.98
C ALA A 29 -16.67 -1.58 -15.84
N GLU A 30 -15.59 -2.32 -15.62
CA GLU A 30 -15.36 -3.62 -16.29
C GLU A 30 -16.44 -4.64 -15.90
N ALA A 31 -16.73 -4.76 -14.60
CA ALA A 31 -17.75 -5.66 -14.09
C ALA A 31 -19.18 -5.31 -14.58
N ASP A 32 -19.44 -4.04 -14.85
CA ASP A 32 -20.73 -3.55 -15.38
C ASP A 32 -20.83 -3.67 -16.91
N GLY A 33 -19.79 -4.16 -17.59
CA GLY A 33 -19.78 -4.32 -19.05
C GLY A 33 -19.44 -3.05 -19.83
N TYR A 34 -18.75 -2.08 -19.22
CA TYR A 34 -18.30 -0.84 -19.85
C TYR A 34 -16.78 -0.78 -20.06
N PRO A 35 -16.19 -1.66 -20.92
CA PRO A 35 -14.73 -1.79 -21.03
C PRO A 35 -14.04 -0.51 -21.51
N GLN A 36 -14.70 0.32 -22.32
CA GLN A 36 -14.12 1.59 -22.78
C GLN A 36 -14.05 2.64 -21.65
N ILE A 37 -15.05 2.67 -20.77
CA ILE A 37 -15.03 3.52 -19.57
C ILE A 37 -13.97 3.00 -18.58
N ALA A 38 -13.84 1.69 -18.41
CA ALA A 38 -12.79 1.09 -17.60
C ALA A 38 -11.38 1.47 -18.11
N LYS A 39 -11.16 1.48 -19.43
CA LYS A 39 -9.90 1.96 -20.04
C LYS A 39 -9.63 3.44 -19.72
N LEU A 40 -10.65 4.30 -19.79
CA LEU A 40 -10.51 5.71 -19.44
C LEU A 40 -10.07 5.88 -17.98
N PHE A 41 -10.73 5.19 -17.04
CA PHE A 41 -10.34 5.23 -15.63
C PHE A 41 -8.92 4.72 -15.40
N ARG A 42 -8.49 3.63 -16.08
CA ARG A 42 -7.12 3.13 -15.99
C ARG A 42 -6.10 4.15 -16.53
N ALA A 43 -6.41 4.81 -17.64
CA ALA A 43 -5.55 5.84 -18.23
C ALA A 43 -5.43 7.05 -17.27
N ALA A 44 -6.56 7.52 -16.72
CA ALA A 44 -6.54 8.60 -15.73
C ALA A 44 -5.74 8.19 -14.49
N ALA A 45 -5.97 6.99 -13.92
CA ALA A 45 -5.21 6.50 -12.77
C ALA A 45 -3.68 6.47 -13.05
N ALA A 46 -3.26 6.10 -14.25
CA ALA A 46 -1.85 6.16 -14.64
C ALA A 46 -1.34 7.61 -14.68
N GLY A 47 -2.13 8.57 -15.15
CA GLY A 47 -1.82 10.00 -15.10
C GLY A 47 -1.62 10.49 -13.67
N GLU A 48 -2.55 10.15 -12.75
CA GLU A 48 -2.44 10.55 -11.35
C GLU A 48 -1.20 9.94 -10.65
N THR A 49 -0.74 8.76 -11.08
CA THR A 49 0.54 8.23 -10.62
C THR A 49 1.70 9.15 -10.98
N VAL A 50 1.71 9.69 -12.22
CA VAL A 50 2.76 10.60 -12.68
C VAL A 50 2.75 11.89 -11.85
N HIS A 51 1.57 12.48 -11.64
CA HIS A 51 1.40 13.70 -10.84
C HIS A 51 1.85 13.49 -9.39
N ALA A 52 1.35 12.46 -8.73
CA ALA A 52 1.70 12.15 -7.33
C ALA A 52 3.22 11.98 -7.17
N ILE A 53 3.87 11.19 -8.03
CA ILE A 53 5.33 10.99 -7.98
C ILE A 53 6.08 12.28 -8.24
N ALA A 54 5.62 13.13 -9.18
CA ALA A 54 6.24 14.42 -9.44
C ALA A 54 6.17 15.34 -8.22
N HIS A 55 5.01 15.46 -7.56
CA HIS A 55 4.85 16.25 -6.35
C HIS A 55 5.71 15.71 -5.20
N PHE A 56 5.77 14.40 -5.03
CA PHE A 56 6.59 13.76 -4.01
C PHE A 56 8.09 14.04 -4.21
N LYS A 57 8.57 13.96 -5.46
CA LYS A 57 9.95 14.33 -5.81
C LYS A 57 10.21 15.84 -5.61
N ALA A 58 9.26 16.71 -5.97
CA ALA A 58 9.40 18.16 -5.83
C ALA A 58 9.51 18.63 -4.37
N MET A 59 9.08 17.82 -3.40
CA MET A 59 9.26 18.10 -1.97
C MET A 59 10.43 17.32 -1.34
N ASP A 60 11.33 16.80 -2.15
CA ASP A 60 12.48 15.97 -1.73
C ASP A 60 12.05 14.74 -0.92
N GLY A 61 10.89 14.17 -1.26
CA GLY A 61 10.35 13.00 -0.57
C GLY A 61 11.10 11.71 -0.88
N VAL A 62 11.71 11.59 -2.06
CA VAL A 62 12.55 10.44 -2.42
C VAL A 62 14.00 10.75 -2.06
N LYS A 63 14.57 9.94 -1.18
CA LYS A 63 15.93 10.08 -0.65
C LYS A 63 16.80 8.89 -1.02
N THR A 64 17.81 8.57 -0.20
CA THR A 64 18.58 7.34 -0.34
C THR A 64 17.72 6.11 -0.06
N THR A 65 18.13 4.94 -0.56
CA THR A 65 17.41 3.69 -0.31
C THR A 65 17.26 3.41 1.20
N ALA A 66 18.31 3.66 1.99
CA ALA A 66 18.26 3.50 3.45
C ALA A 66 17.26 4.46 4.10
N ASP A 67 17.27 5.75 3.72
CA ASP A 67 16.31 6.73 4.24
C ASP A 67 14.87 6.38 3.87
N ASN A 68 14.65 5.91 2.62
CA ASN A 68 13.33 5.52 2.16
C ASN A 68 12.81 4.27 2.88
N LEU A 69 13.68 3.29 3.17
CA LEU A 69 13.33 2.13 4.00
C LEU A 69 12.99 2.55 5.44
N GLN A 70 13.77 3.48 6.01
CA GLN A 70 13.47 3.98 7.34
C GLN A 70 12.16 4.78 7.39
N ASP A 71 11.86 5.56 6.36
CA ASP A 71 10.58 6.28 6.23
C ASP A 71 9.40 5.31 6.13
N ALA A 72 9.53 4.26 5.32
CA ALA A 72 8.54 3.19 5.23
C ALA A 72 8.33 2.50 6.58
N ILE A 73 9.40 2.10 7.28
CA ILE A 73 9.31 1.51 8.63
C ILE A 73 8.55 2.43 9.59
N ASN A 74 8.82 3.74 9.55
CA ASN A 74 8.16 4.71 10.41
C ASN A 74 6.67 4.84 10.08
N GLY A 75 6.31 4.79 8.79
CA GLY A 75 4.94 4.80 8.31
C GLY A 75 4.15 3.58 8.82
N GLU A 76 4.64 2.36 8.52
CA GLU A 76 3.99 1.12 8.97
C GLU A 76 3.90 1.03 10.50
N ASN A 77 4.96 1.44 11.21
CA ASN A 77 4.94 1.48 12.68
C ASN A 77 3.87 2.44 13.22
N TYR A 78 3.72 3.64 12.62
CA TYR A 78 2.66 4.57 13.00
C TYR A 78 1.28 3.95 12.79
N GLU A 79 1.06 3.24 11.70
CA GLU A 79 -0.19 2.57 11.41
C GLU A 79 -0.49 1.46 12.42
N VAL A 80 0.52 0.69 12.81
CA VAL A 80 0.40 -0.40 13.79
C VAL A 80 0.20 0.14 15.21
N VAL A 81 0.93 1.16 15.62
CA VAL A 81 0.94 1.62 17.03
C VAL A 81 -0.15 2.64 17.32
N SER A 82 -0.44 3.51 16.34
CA SER A 82 -1.27 4.70 16.59
C SER A 82 -2.56 4.72 15.78
N MET A 83 -2.50 4.42 14.48
CA MET A 83 -3.63 4.65 13.57
C MET A 83 -4.70 3.55 13.69
N TYR A 84 -4.36 2.31 13.35
CA TYR A 84 -5.35 1.21 13.31
C TYR A 84 -5.93 0.84 14.67
N PRO A 85 -5.21 0.86 15.82
CA PRO A 85 -5.83 0.54 17.10
C PRO A 85 -7.03 1.43 17.45
N GLY A 86 -6.93 2.75 17.18
CA GLY A 86 -8.04 3.67 17.38
C GLY A 86 -9.20 3.40 16.41
N MET A 87 -8.90 3.25 15.12
CA MET A 87 -9.91 2.98 14.08
C MET A 87 -10.66 1.65 14.31
N ILE A 88 -9.98 0.63 14.81
CA ILE A 88 -10.60 -0.65 15.17
C ILE A 88 -11.55 -0.45 16.35
N ALA A 89 -11.14 0.28 17.38
CA ALA A 89 -11.98 0.55 18.55
C ALA A 89 -13.24 1.35 18.15
N ASP A 90 -13.11 2.36 17.30
CA ASP A 90 -14.23 3.15 16.79
C ASP A 90 -15.20 2.28 15.99
N ALA A 91 -14.69 1.45 15.07
CA ALA A 91 -15.53 0.54 14.27
C ALA A 91 -16.25 -0.53 15.13
N GLU A 92 -15.62 -0.99 16.21
CA GLU A 92 -16.25 -1.88 17.20
C GLU A 92 -17.36 -1.16 17.97
N ALA A 93 -17.10 0.06 18.41
CA ALA A 93 -18.09 0.87 19.15
C ALA A 93 -19.31 1.24 18.29
N GLU A 94 -19.10 1.53 17.00
CA GLU A 94 -20.15 1.86 16.04
C GLU A 94 -20.86 0.62 15.45
N GLY A 95 -20.30 -0.58 15.65
CA GLY A 95 -20.84 -1.83 15.10
C GLY A 95 -20.65 -1.96 13.57
N ASP A 96 -19.73 -1.18 12.97
CA ASP A 96 -19.45 -1.26 11.54
C ASP A 96 -18.54 -2.46 11.23
N ARG A 97 -19.17 -3.60 10.95
CA ARG A 97 -18.45 -4.84 10.61
C ARG A 97 -17.60 -4.73 9.35
N ARG A 98 -17.96 -3.90 8.37
CA ARG A 98 -17.23 -3.76 7.10
C ARG A 98 -15.94 -2.99 7.34
N ALA A 99 -16.02 -1.87 8.04
CA ALA A 99 -14.86 -1.10 8.45
C ALA A 99 -13.94 -1.94 9.35
N LEU A 100 -14.52 -2.64 10.32
CA LEU A 100 -13.77 -3.49 11.26
C LEU A 100 -12.95 -4.58 10.55
N VAL A 101 -13.53 -5.29 9.57
CA VAL A 101 -12.80 -6.30 8.79
C VAL A 101 -11.69 -5.64 7.96
N SER A 102 -11.96 -4.49 7.33
CA SER A 102 -10.96 -3.75 6.57
C SER A 102 -9.77 -3.34 7.45
N PHE A 103 -10.04 -2.72 8.59
CA PHE A 103 -9.00 -2.24 9.51
C PHE A 103 -8.21 -3.40 10.13
N LYS A 104 -8.86 -4.49 10.57
CA LYS A 104 -8.16 -5.65 11.14
C LYS A 104 -7.27 -6.37 10.13
N ASN A 105 -7.70 -6.46 8.87
CA ASN A 105 -6.88 -7.03 7.81
C ASN A 105 -5.63 -6.16 7.56
N ALA A 106 -5.81 -4.87 7.37
CA ALA A 106 -4.70 -3.94 7.16
C ALA A 106 -3.76 -3.95 8.37
N PHE A 107 -4.27 -3.76 9.59
CA PHE A 107 -3.46 -3.82 10.82
C PHE A 107 -2.57 -5.06 10.94
N ALA A 108 -3.09 -6.23 10.54
CA ALA A 108 -2.30 -7.47 10.56
C ALA A 108 -1.22 -7.47 9.48
N VAL A 109 -1.49 -6.85 8.33
CA VAL A 109 -0.58 -6.78 7.19
C VAL A 109 0.53 -5.77 7.41
N GLU A 110 0.25 -4.57 7.98
CA GLU A 110 1.26 -3.54 8.20
C GLU A 110 2.37 -3.99 9.16
N LYS A 111 2.07 -4.91 10.09
CA LYS A 111 3.10 -5.58 10.90
C LYS A 111 4.07 -6.42 10.06
N VAL A 112 3.55 -7.04 9.01
CA VAL A 112 4.37 -7.84 8.09
C VAL A 112 5.21 -6.92 7.20
N HIS A 113 4.62 -5.85 6.68
CA HIS A 113 5.33 -4.86 5.88
C HIS A 113 6.46 -4.21 6.68
N GLU A 114 6.20 -3.78 7.92
CA GLU A 114 7.22 -3.24 8.81
C GLU A 114 8.38 -4.23 9.01
N ALA A 115 8.08 -5.50 9.28
CA ALA A 115 9.11 -6.53 9.47
C ALA A 115 9.96 -6.74 8.20
N LEU A 116 9.33 -6.75 7.02
CA LEU A 116 10.03 -6.89 5.74
C LEU A 116 10.94 -5.69 5.45
N TYR A 117 10.49 -4.47 5.72
CA TYR A 117 11.31 -3.27 5.55
C TYR A 117 12.48 -3.23 6.54
N ARG A 118 12.27 -3.63 7.80
CA ARG A 118 13.36 -3.72 8.80
C ARG A 118 14.41 -4.76 8.39
N GLU A 119 14.01 -5.91 7.89
CA GLU A 119 14.93 -6.93 7.36
C GLU A 119 15.74 -6.38 6.18
N ALA A 120 15.07 -5.72 5.24
CA ALA A 120 15.72 -5.12 4.08
C ALA A 120 16.73 -4.03 4.47
N LEU A 121 16.39 -3.17 5.44
CA LEU A 121 17.28 -2.14 5.94
C LEU A 121 18.51 -2.76 6.63
N ALA A 122 18.33 -3.75 7.49
CA ALA A 122 19.43 -4.43 8.17
C ALA A 122 20.39 -5.10 7.18
N MET A 123 19.89 -5.72 6.11
CA MET A 123 20.72 -6.29 5.05
C MET A 123 21.51 -5.21 4.30
N LEU A 124 20.87 -4.10 3.96
CA LEU A 124 21.51 -2.98 3.29
C LEU A 124 22.64 -2.38 4.15
N GLU A 125 22.40 -2.16 5.44
CA GLU A 125 23.40 -1.64 6.38
C GLU A 125 24.58 -2.59 6.61
N ALA A 126 24.33 -3.90 6.53
CA ALA A 126 25.38 -4.91 6.57
C ALA A 126 26.16 -5.05 5.24
N GLY A 127 25.83 -4.26 4.22
CA GLY A 127 26.42 -4.36 2.88
C GLY A 127 26.10 -5.69 2.16
N GLN A 128 25.03 -6.35 2.57
CA GLN A 128 24.58 -7.62 2.00
C GLN A 128 23.55 -7.38 0.90
N GLN A 129 23.58 -8.23 -0.12
CA GLN A 129 22.51 -8.29 -1.12
C GLN A 129 21.79 -9.62 -0.95
N ALA A 130 20.45 -9.56 -0.93
CA ALA A 130 19.65 -10.78 -0.93
C ALA A 130 19.82 -11.53 -2.25
N GLU A 131 19.87 -12.85 -2.19
CA GLU A 131 19.64 -13.65 -3.39
C GLU A 131 18.29 -13.28 -4.00
N PRO A 132 18.21 -13.09 -5.34
CA PRO A 132 16.99 -12.70 -6.00
C PRO A 132 15.85 -13.68 -5.71
N PHE A 133 14.70 -13.16 -5.33
CA PHE A 133 13.46 -13.91 -5.15
C PHE A 133 12.25 -13.01 -5.44
N ASP A 134 11.11 -13.64 -5.73
CA ASP A 134 9.86 -12.92 -5.96
C ASP A 134 9.11 -12.69 -4.65
N TYR A 135 8.32 -11.63 -4.63
CA TYR A 135 7.29 -11.42 -3.62
C TYR A 135 5.92 -11.84 -4.16
N TYR A 136 5.04 -12.24 -3.28
CA TYR A 136 3.67 -12.61 -3.59
C TYR A 136 2.71 -11.80 -2.73
N VAL A 137 1.76 -11.11 -3.38
CA VAL A 137 0.83 -10.19 -2.71
C VAL A 137 -0.57 -10.77 -2.74
N CYS A 138 -1.21 -10.85 -1.59
CA CYS A 138 -2.61 -11.22 -1.49
C CYS A 138 -3.50 -10.09 -2.02
N PRO A 139 -4.31 -10.30 -3.09
CA PRO A 139 -5.14 -9.24 -3.67
C PRO A 139 -6.35 -8.89 -2.81
N VAL A 140 -6.58 -9.61 -1.69
CA VAL A 140 -7.70 -9.38 -0.79
C VAL A 140 -7.34 -8.50 0.39
N CYS A 141 -6.16 -8.70 1.00
CA CYS A 141 -5.76 -7.97 2.22
C CYS A 141 -4.41 -7.26 2.11
N GLY A 142 -3.63 -7.47 1.06
CA GLY A 142 -2.33 -6.86 0.89
C GLY A 142 -1.16 -7.63 1.53
N TYR A 143 -1.41 -8.77 2.23
CA TYR A 143 -0.35 -9.58 2.81
C TYR A 143 0.74 -9.92 1.79
N VAL A 144 1.99 -9.75 2.18
CA VAL A 144 3.17 -10.01 1.33
C VAL A 144 3.92 -11.23 1.85
N GLU A 145 4.20 -12.19 0.95
CA GLU A 145 5.01 -13.37 1.22
C GLU A 145 6.24 -13.40 0.33
N LYS A 146 7.35 -13.93 0.84
CA LYS A 146 8.62 -14.08 0.10
C LYS A 146 8.69 -15.45 -0.57
N ARG A 147 9.30 -15.51 -1.75
CA ARG A 147 9.69 -16.71 -2.50
C ARG A 147 8.54 -17.51 -3.10
N ASN A 148 7.52 -17.86 -2.34
CA ASN A 148 6.40 -18.69 -2.81
C ASN A 148 5.09 -18.24 -2.17
N ALA A 149 4.00 -18.21 -2.94
CA ALA A 149 2.69 -17.99 -2.38
C ALA A 149 2.34 -19.10 -1.36
N PRO A 150 1.76 -18.76 -0.20
CA PRO A 150 1.29 -19.77 0.74
C PRO A 150 0.06 -20.49 0.18
N GLU A 151 -0.27 -21.67 0.68
CA GLU A 151 -1.50 -22.38 0.27
C GLU A 151 -2.76 -21.53 0.53
N ARG A 152 -2.79 -20.85 1.68
CA ARG A 152 -3.81 -19.87 2.07
C ARG A 152 -3.17 -18.67 2.73
N CYS A 153 -3.75 -17.50 2.47
CA CYS A 153 -3.33 -16.27 3.16
C CYS A 153 -3.49 -16.42 4.67
N PRO A 154 -2.43 -16.20 5.47
CA PRO A 154 -2.51 -16.32 6.93
C PRO A 154 -3.36 -15.25 7.59
N VAL A 155 -3.65 -14.14 6.89
CA VAL A 155 -4.45 -13.03 7.41
C VAL A 155 -5.93 -13.20 7.07
N CYS A 156 -6.27 -13.35 5.79
CA CYS A 156 -7.67 -13.34 5.33
C CYS A 156 -8.19 -14.69 4.84
N GLY A 157 -7.35 -15.73 4.77
CA GLY A 157 -7.73 -17.08 4.31
C GLY A 157 -7.89 -17.22 2.80
N ALA A 158 -7.60 -16.20 2.00
CA ALA A 158 -7.69 -16.26 0.54
C ALA A 158 -6.79 -17.38 -0.03
N PRO A 159 -7.22 -18.11 -1.09
CA PRO A 159 -6.40 -19.15 -1.71
C PRO A 159 -5.09 -18.59 -2.29
N GLY A 160 -3.98 -19.31 -2.09
CA GLY A 160 -2.66 -18.90 -2.59
C GLY A 160 -2.59 -18.73 -4.11
N ALA A 161 -3.39 -19.50 -4.85
CA ALA A 161 -3.50 -19.36 -6.31
C ALA A 161 -3.97 -17.97 -6.79
N LYS A 162 -4.50 -17.12 -5.89
CA LYS A 162 -4.91 -15.75 -6.19
C LYS A 162 -3.81 -14.71 -5.98
N PHE A 163 -2.71 -15.10 -5.35
CA PHE A 163 -1.63 -14.16 -5.07
C PHE A 163 -1.01 -13.64 -6.36
N GLU A 164 -0.74 -12.34 -6.39
CA GLU A 164 -0.05 -11.69 -7.48
C GLU A 164 1.46 -11.77 -7.25
N ARG A 165 2.19 -12.27 -8.27
CA ARG A 165 3.65 -12.34 -8.24
C ARG A 165 4.23 -11.00 -8.63
N ILE A 166 5.15 -10.51 -7.81
CA ILE A 166 5.98 -9.33 -8.05
C ILE A 166 7.42 -9.83 -8.29
N SER A 167 7.88 -9.71 -9.53
CA SER A 167 9.20 -10.17 -10.00
C SER A 167 10.09 -8.99 -10.41
#